data_cd5e8f580f1b4d6f82621f9301026897
#
_entry.id   cd5e8f580f1b4d6f82621f9301026897
#
_cell.length_a   1.000
_cell.length_b   1.000
_cell.length_c   1.000
_cell.angle_alpha   90.00
_cell.angle_beta   90.00
_cell.angle_gamma   90.00
#
_symmetry.space_group_name_H-M   'P 1'
#
loop_
_entity.id
_entity.type
_entity.pdbx_description
1 polymer ?
#
loop_
_entity_poly.entity_id
_entity_poly.type
_entity_poly.pdbx_seq_one_letter_code
_entity_poly.pdbx_strand_id
1 'polypeptide(L)'
;VCSSDLVPSVSFAALLGYEADPIIKTRVIGKEDVNIAEMIKKLGNSDWVREGRSYYEANEGYCPFCQQKTDEAFEKSLSEYFNESFERDSKAIALLLDNYKTEAARVLQDLREILEAPSKFLDVEKFKGERDLLEAKLRLNAQQLIKKSKEPSQLFELESVGNITAAIEGLITDANRKVAEHNALVKNIGKEKAKLVSEVWKHLVDVDLGAVYVEYKTKKAELDGAIKSIEGRMESFSQEARTREAAIRELEKQ
;
A
#
# COMPACT_ATOMS: atom_id res chain seq x y z
N VAL A 1 0.26 22.73 -4.07
CA VAL A 1 0.48 21.27 -4.10
C VAL A 1 -0.43 20.70 -3.04
N CYS A 2 -1.56 20.13 -3.43
CA CYS A 2 -2.47 19.48 -2.48
C CYS A 2 -1.87 18.14 -2.06
N SER A 3 -1.41 18.03 -0.82
CA SER A 3 -1.05 16.76 -0.17
C SER A 3 -2.28 15.87 0.09
N SER A 4 -3.47 16.36 -0.24
CA SER A 4 -4.78 15.73 0.00
C SER A 4 -5.11 14.55 -0.92
N ASP A 5 -4.34 14.32 -1.98
CA ASP A 5 -4.62 13.25 -2.94
C ASP A 5 -3.89 11.92 -2.63
N LEU A 6 -2.97 11.91 -1.67
CA LEU A 6 -2.25 10.71 -1.27
C LEU A 6 -3.16 9.77 -0.49
N VAL A 7 -3.13 8.49 -0.86
CA VAL A 7 -3.81 7.43 -0.12
C VAL A 7 -2.98 7.09 1.12
N PRO A 8 -3.58 7.09 2.33
CA PRO A 8 -2.88 6.69 3.54
C PRO A 8 -2.34 5.26 3.46
N SER A 9 -1.20 5.01 4.09
CA SER A 9 -0.68 3.65 4.24
C SER A 9 -1.41 2.93 5.36
N VAL A 10 -1.74 1.65 5.16
CA VAL A 10 -2.32 0.77 6.17
C VAL A 10 -1.29 -0.28 6.56
N SER A 11 -1.09 -0.50 7.87
CA SER A 11 -0.17 -1.53 8.36
C SER A 11 -0.94 -2.81 8.64
N PHE A 12 -0.46 -3.92 8.10
CA PHE A 12 -1.00 -5.27 8.31
C PHE A 12 -0.07 -6.16 9.17
N ALA A 13 1.07 -5.62 9.61
CA ALA A 13 2.12 -6.41 10.26
C ALA A 13 1.63 -7.14 11.52
N ALA A 14 0.80 -6.50 12.34
CA ALA A 14 0.26 -7.11 13.54
C ALA A 14 -0.70 -8.28 13.22
N LEU A 15 -1.59 -8.13 12.24
CA LEU A 15 -2.49 -9.21 11.79
C LEU A 15 -1.69 -10.43 11.32
N LEU A 16 -0.69 -10.23 10.47
CA LEU A 16 0.17 -11.29 9.96
C LEU A 16 0.97 -11.96 11.10
N GLY A 17 1.40 -11.18 12.10
CA GLY A 17 2.06 -11.69 13.29
C GLY A 17 1.15 -12.59 14.12
N TYR A 18 -0.10 -12.20 14.32
CA TYR A 18 -1.08 -13.01 15.05
C TYR A 18 -1.44 -14.30 14.31
N GLU A 19 -1.52 -14.29 12.98
CA GLU A 19 -1.77 -15.52 12.18
C GLU A 19 -0.62 -16.51 12.26
N ALA A 20 0.59 -16.02 12.49
CA ALA A 20 1.79 -16.84 12.64
C ALA A 20 2.03 -17.36 14.07
N ASP A 21 1.18 -16.98 15.05
CA ASP A 21 1.38 -17.36 16.45
C ASP A 21 1.33 -18.89 16.62
N PRO A 22 2.39 -19.52 17.16
CA PRO A 22 2.50 -20.97 17.29
C PRO A 22 1.43 -21.57 18.23
N ILE A 23 0.83 -20.77 19.12
CA ILE A 23 -0.18 -21.27 20.08
C ILE A 23 -1.43 -21.79 19.35
N ILE A 24 -1.71 -21.29 18.14
CA ILE A 24 -2.84 -21.74 17.31
C ILE A 24 -2.70 -23.22 16.96
N LYS A 25 -1.47 -23.63 16.62
CA LYS A 25 -1.09 -24.99 16.22
C LYS A 25 -0.57 -25.83 17.38
N THR A 26 -0.69 -25.35 18.62
CA THR A 26 -0.27 -26.06 19.83
C THR A 26 -1.47 -26.64 20.54
N ARG A 27 -1.39 -27.90 20.97
CA ARG A 27 -2.39 -28.51 21.86
C ARG A 27 -2.12 -28.03 23.28
N VAL A 28 -3.06 -27.26 23.83
CA VAL A 28 -3.01 -26.86 25.24
C VAL A 28 -3.83 -27.86 26.03
N ILE A 29 -3.13 -28.75 26.71
CA ILE A 29 -3.69 -29.83 27.55
C ILE A 29 -3.13 -29.73 28.96
N GLY A 30 -3.79 -30.34 29.90
CA GLY A 30 -3.34 -30.39 31.27
C GLY A 30 -2.08 -31.20 31.48
N LYS A 31 -1.56 -31.22 32.70
CA LYS A 31 -0.36 -31.94 33.11
C LYS A 31 -0.56 -33.45 33.01
N GLU A 32 0.37 -34.19 32.35
CA GLU A 32 0.21 -35.60 32.05
C GLU A 32 0.54 -36.54 33.23
N ASP A 33 1.28 -36.08 34.24
CA ASP A 33 1.75 -36.91 35.38
C ASP A 33 0.85 -36.84 36.62
N VAL A 34 -0.43 -36.59 36.45
CA VAL A 34 -1.43 -36.57 37.52
C VAL A 34 -2.43 -37.72 37.35
N ASN A 35 -3.03 -38.17 38.44
CA ASN A 35 -3.84 -39.37 38.48
C ASN A 35 -5.00 -39.41 37.47
N ILE A 36 -5.66 -38.26 37.21
CA ILE A 36 -6.79 -38.20 36.25
C ILE A 36 -6.35 -38.06 34.79
N ALA A 37 -5.06 -37.78 34.52
CA ALA A 37 -4.58 -37.46 33.18
C ALA A 37 -4.73 -38.61 32.19
N GLU A 38 -4.46 -39.86 32.64
CA GLU A 38 -4.56 -41.05 31.79
C GLU A 38 -6.01 -41.27 31.29
N MET A 39 -6.98 -41.10 32.16
CA MET A 39 -8.41 -41.19 31.82
C MET A 39 -8.81 -40.06 30.82
N ILE A 40 -8.42 -38.84 31.10
CA ILE A 40 -8.73 -37.69 30.23
C ILE A 40 -8.09 -37.89 28.83
N LYS A 41 -6.85 -38.36 28.78
CA LYS A 41 -6.13 -38.66 27.54
C LYS A 41 -6.80 -39.77 26.75
N LYS A 42 -7.19 -40.87 27.43
CA LYS A 42 -7.90 -42.02 26.83
C LYS A 42 -9.24 -41.62 26.22
N LEU A 43 -9.98 -40.72 26.88
CA LEU A 43 -11.28 -40.25 26.43
C LEU A 43 -11.19 -39.06 25.47
N GLY A 44 -10.02 -38.40 25.37
CA GLY A 44 -9.83 -37.24 24.53
C GLY A 44 -10.70 -36.04 24.92
N ASN A 45 -11.08 -35.92 26.21
CA ASN A 45 -12.12 -35.03 26.68
C ASN A 45 -11.59 -33.86 27.57
N SER A 46 -10.35 -33.47 27.42
CA SER A 46 -9.71 -32.39 28.22
C SER A 46 -10.53 -31.12 28.26
N ASP A 47 -11.05 -30.64 27.12
CA ASP A 47 -11.86 -29.42 27.05
C ASP A 47 -13.19 -29.56 27.77
N TRP A 48 -13.83 -30.73 27.67
CA TRP A 48 -15.05 -31.02 28.40
C TRP A 48 -14.80 -31.05 29.92
N VAL A 49 -13.70 -31.67 30.39
CA VAL A 49 -13.33 -31.68 31.81
C VAL A 49 -13.06 -30.24 32.30
N ARG A 50 -12.41 -29.42 31.50
CA ARG A 50 -12.18 -28.02 31.82
C ARG A 50 -13.51 -27.26 31.97
N GLU A 51 -14.43 -27.45 31.04
CA GLU A 51 -15.76 -26.82 31.13
C GLU A 51 -16.53 -27.35 32.36
N GLY A 52 -16.47 -28.66 32.61
CA GLY A 52 -17.07 -29.32 33.77
C GLY A 52 -16.52 -28.82 35.09
N ARG A 53 -15.24 -28.41 35.14
CA ARG A 53 -14.63 -27.84 36.35
C ARG A 53 -15.34 -26.58 36.82
N SER A 54 -15.79 -25.71 35.93
CA SER A 54 -16.53 -24.50 36.31
C SER A 54 -17.88 -24.79 37.02
N TYR A 55 -18.58 -25.84 36.57
CA TYR A 55 -19.82 -26.29 37.21
C TYR A 55 -19.54 -26.98 38.53
N TYR A 56 -18.45 -27.73 38.62
CA TYR A 56 -18.02 -28.35 39.87
C TYR A 56 -17.66 -27.34 40.97
N GLU A 57 -16.89 -26.32 40.60
CA GLU A 57 -16.51 -25.23 41.51
C GLU A 57 -17.74 -24.40 41.96
N ALA A 58 -18.67 -24.12 41.05
CA ALA A 58 -19.91 -23.43 41.36
C ALA A 58 -20.85 -24.23 42.24
N ASN A 59 -20.69 -25.59 42.30
CA ASN A 59 -21.51 -26.50 43.10
C ASN A 59 -20.78 -26.95 44.39
N GLU A 60 -19.87 -26.13 44.93
CA GLU A 60 -19.18 -26.32 46.20
C GLU A 60 -18.52 -27.72 46.38
N GLY A 61 -17.99 -28.31 45.28
CA GLY A 61 -17.33 -29.60 45.30
C GLY A 61 -18.28 -30.81 45.25
N TYR A 62 -19.56 -30.62 44.95
CA TYR A 62 -20.48 -31.72 44.64
C TYR A 62 -20.46 -32.03 43.16
N CYS A 63 -20.42 -33.32 42.83
CA CYS A 63 -20.46 -33.74 41.43
C CYS A 63 -21.78 -33.28 40.77
N PRO A 64 -21.77 -32.52 39.66
CA PRO A 64 -23.00 -32.06 39.01
C PRO A 64 -23.85 -33.18 38.41
N PHE A 65 -23.28 -34.38 38.26
CA PHE A 65 -23.99 -35.54 37.71
C PHE A 65 -24.64 -36.41 38.79
N CYS A 66 -23.84 -36.89 39.77
CA CYS A 66 -24.34 -37.80 40.79
C CYS A 66 -24.73 -37.10 42.11
N GLN A 67 -24.51 -35.81 42.24
CA GLN A 67 -24.82 -34.98 43.40
C GLN A 67 -24.13 -35.43 44.71
N GLN A 68 -23.10 -36.27 44.59
CA GLN A 68 -22.29 -36.68 45.75
C GLN A 68 -21.11 -35.73 45.91
N LYS A 69 -20.73 -35.51 47.18
CA LYS A 69 -19.50 -34.76 47.48
C LYS A 69 -18.29 -35.58 47.06
N THR A 70 -17.36 -34.94 46.34
CA THR A 70 -16.10 -35.57 45.96
C THR A 70 -15.08 -35.47 47.08
N ASP A 71 -14.04 -36.29 47.04
CA ASP A 71 -12.96 -36.26 48.00
C ASP A 71 -11.91 -35.17 47.64
N GLU A 72 -11.10 -34.82 48.64
CA GLU A 72 -10.01 -33.83 48.44
C GLU A 72 -8.96 -34.31 47.43
N ALA A 73 -8.79 -35.63 47.26
CA ALA A 73 -7.83 -36.16 46.30
C ALA A 73 -8.27 -35.90 44.84
N PHE A 74 -9.58 -35.95 44.57
CA PHE A 74 -10.12 -35.60 43.26
C PHE A 74 -9.95 -34.10 42.98
N GLU A 75 -10.28 -33.24 43.92
CA GLU A 75 -10.14 -31.81 43.78
C GLU A 75 -8.68 -31.40 43.53
N LYS A 76 -7.76 -32.00 44.31
CA LYS A 76 -6.32 -31.80 44.12
C LYS A 76 -5.86 -32.28 42.74
N SER A 77 -6.26 -33.46 42.28
CA SER A 77 -5.90 -33.99 40.97
C SER A 77 -6.41 -33.14 39.83
N LEU A 78 -7.62 -32.59 39.95
CA LEU A 78 -8.20 -31.68 38.97
C LEU A 78 -7.45 -30.33 38.90
N SER A 79 -7.07 -29.78 40.06
CA SER A 79 -6.27 -28.59 40.17
C SER A 79 -4.84 -28.77 39.63
N GLU A 80 -4.22 -29.88 39.92
CA GLU A 80 -2.87 -30.22 39.41
C GLU A 80 -2.87 -30.47 37.90
N TYR A 81 -3.97 -31.03 37.35
CA TYR A 81 -4.11 -31.24 35.91
C TYR A 81 -4.17 -29.92 35.16
N PHE A 82 -5.03 -28.99 35.57
CA PHE A 82 -5.13 -27.62 35.02
C PHE A 82 -4.20 -26.66 35.76
N ASN A 83 -2.90 -26.94 35.68
CA ASN A 83 -1.85 -26.22 36.38
C ASN A 83 -1.60 -24.80 35.80
N GLU A 84 -0.66 -24.08 36.39
CA GLU A 84 -0.26 -22.73 35.99
C GLU A 84 0.15 -22.64 34.49
N SER A 85 0.76 -23.68 33.94
CA SER A 85 1.15 -23.69 32.51
C SER A 85 -0.09 -23.70 31.61
N PHE A 86 -1.06 -24.57 31.93
CA PHE A 86 -2.33 -24.62 31.21
C PHE A 86 -3.08 -23.28 31.27
N GLU A 87 -3.15 -22.70 32.47
CA GLU A 87 -3.83 -21.41 32.70
C GLU A 87 -3.13 -20.27 31.94
N ARG A 88 -1.80 -20.25 31.94
CA ARG A 88 -1.01 -19.26 31.16
C ARG A 88 -1.29 -19.37 29.66
N ASP A 89 -1.25 -20.58 29.13
CA ASP A 89 -1.43 -20.82 27.70
C ASP A 89 -2.90 -20.57 27.26
N SER A 90 -3.87 -20.89 28.13
CA SER A 90 -5.29 -20.55 27.92
C SER A 90 -5.52 -19.03 27.90
N LYS A 91 -4.87 -18.30 28.81
CA LYS A 91 -4.90 -16.82 28.84
C LYS A 91 -4.24 -16.23 27.60
N ALA A 92 -3.12 -16.84 27.11
CA ALA A 92 -2.47 -16.41 25.89
C ALA A 92 -3.38 -16.55 24.65
N ILE A 93 -4.15 -17.65 24.56
CA ILE A 93 -5.15 -17.83 23.49
C ILE A 93 -6.25 -16.74 23.57
N ALA A 94 -6.75 -16.47 24.79
CA ALA A 94 -7.78 -15.44 24.98
C ALA A 94 -7.27 -14.04 24.58
N LEU A 95 -6.04 -13.71 24.98
CA LEU A 95 -5.39 -12.45 24.63
C LEU A 95 -5.16 -12.34 23.11
N LEU A 96 -4.70 -13.42 22.47
CA LEU A 96 -4.51 -13.48 21.01
C LEU A 96 -5.84 -13.20 20.29
N LEU A 97 -6.94 -13.80 20.73
CA LEU A 97 -8.27 -13.57 20.16
C LEU A 97 -8.71 -12.11 20.28
N ASP A 98 -8.51 -11.50 21.45
CA ASP A 98 -8.89 -10.10 21.69
C ASP A 98 -8.06 -9.13 20.85
N ASN A 99 -6.74 -9.33 20.84
CA ASN A 99 -5.81 -8.55 20.01
C ASN A 99 -6.12 -8.70 18.52
N TYR A 100 -6.39 -9.92 18.06
CA TYR A 100 -6.75 -10.17 16.66
C TYR A 100 -8.02 -9.43 16.25
N LYS A 101 -9.07 -9.48 17.08
CA LYS A 101 -10.33 -8.77 16.82
C LYS A 101 -10.14 -7.25 16.78
N THR A 102 -9.39 -6.73 17.74
CA THR A 102 -9.11 -5.29 17.85
C THR A 102 -8.34 -4.80 16.62
N GLU A 103 -7.31 -5.52 16.22
CA GLU A 103 -6.50 -5.17 15.08
C GLU A 103 -7.27 -5.33 13.74
N ALA A 104 -8.07 -6.39 13.60
CA ALA A 104 -8.94 -6.56 12.46
C ALA A 104 -9.94 -5.40 12.31
N ALA A 105 -10.54 -4.96 13.41
CA ALA A 105 -11.45 -3.82 13.41
C ALA A 105 -10.75 -2.51 13.02
N ARG A 106 -9.53 -2.28 13.54
CA ARG A 106 -8.69 -1.12 13.17
C ARG A 106 -8.39 -1.11 11.68
N VAL A 107 -7.87 -2.21 11.14
CA VAL A 107 -7.52 -2.32 9.72
C VAL A 107 -8.75 -2.10 8.83
N LEU A 108 -9.88 -2.72 9.14
CA LEU A 108 -11.10 -2.53 8.36
C LEU A 108 -11.63 -1.10 8.43
N GLN A 109 -11.42 -0.40 9.55
CA GLN A 109 -11.76 1.01 9.69
C GLN A 109 -10.84 1.89 8.82
N ASP A 110 -9.52 1.67 8.86
CA ASP A 110 -8.56 2.40 8.02
C ASP A 110 -8.89 2.24 6.53
N LEU A 111 -9.22 1.01 6.09
CA LEU A 111 -9.63 0.74 4.71
C LEU A 111 -10.98 1.38 4.35
N ARG A 112 -11.90 1.49 5.29
CA ARG A 112 -13.18 2.19 5.10
C ARG A 112 -12.96 3.68 4.90
N GLU A 113 -12.12 4.31 5.69
CA GLU A 113 -11.79 5.74 5.58
C GLU A 113 -11.18 6.07 4.22
N ILE A 114 -10.34 5.19 3.67
CA ILE A 114 -9.84 5.33 2.30
C ILE A 114 -10.97 5.29 1.26
N LEU A 115 -11.97 4.44 1.45
CA LEU A 115 -13.13 4.32 0.54
C LEU A 115 -14.13 5.47 0.69
N GLU A 116 -14.22 6.12 1.84
CA GLU A 116 -15.09 7.29 2.06
C GLU A 116 -14.56 8.54 1.36
N ALA A 117 -13.24 8.67 1.20
CA ALA A 117 -12.60 9.78 0.50
C ALA A 117 -11.52 9.27 -0.47
N PRO A 118 -11.90 8.55 -1.53
CA PRO A 118 -10.92 7.87 -2.38
C PRO A 118 -10.14 8.88 -3.24
N SER A 119 -8.85 8.63 -3.40
CA SER A 119 -8.04 9.33 -4.39
C SER A 119 -8.55 9.02 -5.80
N LYS A 120 -8.58 10.02 -6.68
CA LYS A 120 -8.94 9.86 -8.10
C LYS A 120 -8.02 8.87 -8.88
N PHE A 121 -6.88 8.53 -8.30
CA PHE A 121 -5.90 7.60 -8.87
C PHE A 121 -6.04 6.18 -8.32
N LEU A 122 -6.88 5.96 -7.30
CA LEU A 122 -7.14 4.63 -6.74
C LEU A 122 -8.16 3.87 -7.59
N ASP A 123 -7.87 2.61 -7.90
CA ASP A 123 -8.86 1.68 -8.47
C ASP A 123 -9.82 1.23 -7.35
N VAL A 124 -10.90 1.99 -7.19
CA VAL A 124 -11.86 1.84 -6.08
C VAL A 124 -12.56 0.48 -6.12
N GLU A 125 -12.90 -0.02 -7.32
CA GLU A 125 -13.61 -1.30 -7.45
C GLU A 125 -12.73 -2.48 -7.03
N LYS A 126 -11.48 -2.51 -7.49
CA LYS A 126 -10.52 -3.53 -7.03
C LYS A 126 -10.24 -3.41 -5.55
N PHE A 127 -9.99 -2.20 -5.05
CA PHE A 127 -9.71 -1.97 -3.64
C PHE A 127 -10.85 -2.44 -2.75
N LYS A 128 -12.11 -2.17 -3.14
CA LYS A 128 -13.30 -2.64 -2.45
C LYS A 128 -13.40 -4.16 -2.47
N GLY A 129 -13.14 -4.79 -3.62
CA GLY A 129 -13.15 -6.25 -3.75
C GLY A 129 -12.13 -6.92 -2.83
N GLU A 130 -10.88 -6.41 -2.77
CA GLU A 130 -9.85 -6.94 -1.88
C GLU A 130 -10.19 -6.69 -0.40
N ARG A 131 -10.75 -5.52 -0.05
CA ARG A 131 -11.22 -5.23 1.30
C ARG A 131 -12.34 -6.19 1.75
N ASP A 132 -13.31 -6.46 0.88
CA ASP A 132 -14.43 -7.34 1.19
C ASP A 132 -13.94 -8.79 1.39
N LEU A 133 -12.97 -9.22 0.57
CA LEU A 133 -12.32 -10.53 0.72
C LEU A 133 -11.51 -10.63 2.02
N LEU A 134 -10.78 -9.56 2.37
CA LEU A 134 -10.07 -9.47 3.65
C LEU A 134 -11.04 -9.59 4.82
N GLU A 135 -12.12 -8.81 4.82
CA GLU A 135 -13.14 -8.84 5.89
C GLU A 135 -13.72 -10.24 6.08
N ALA A 136 -14.03 -10.94 4.98
CA ALA A 136 -14.55 -12.30 5.04
C ALA A 136 -13.54 -13.27 5.69
N LYS A 137 -12.26 -13.20 5.32
CA LYS A 137 -11.20 -14.04 5.92
C LYS A 137 -10.94 -13.69 7.38
N LEU A 138 -10.88 -12.41 7.73
CA LEU A 138 -10.71 -11.99 9.12
C LEU A 138 -11.84 -12.50 10.01
N ARG A 139 -13.07 -12.52 9.50
CA ARG A 139 -14.23 -13.09 10.21
C ARG A 139 -14.09 -14.60 10.41
N LEU A 140 -13.66 -15.34 9.39
CA LEU A 140 -13.41 -16.78 9.51
C LEU A 140 -12.30 -17.06 10.53
N ASN A 141 -11.21 -16.33 10.49
CA ASN A 141 -10.10 -16.48 11.41
C ASN A 141 -10.53 -16.18 12.87
N ALA A 142 -11.31 -15.10 13.07
CA ALA A 142 -11.86 -14.81 14.39
C ALA A 142 -12.75 -15.94 14.91
N GLN A 143 -13.54 -16.60 14.05
CA GLN A 143 -14.33 -17.78 14.43
C GLN A 143 -13.47 -18.97 14.81
N GLN A 144 -12.36 -19.20 14.08
CA GLN A 144 -11.40 -20.26 14.44
C GLN A 144 -10.72 -19.99 15.78
N LEU A 145 -10.33 -18.73 16.06
CA LEU A 145 -9.76 -18.34 17.35
C LEU A 145 -10.77 -18.46 18.50
N ILE A 146 -12.05 -18.15 18.26
CA ILE A 146 -13.13 -18.40 19.25
C ILE A 146 -13.25 -19.90 19.55
N LYS A 147 -13.20 -20.76 18.53
CA LYS A 147 -13.19 -22.22 18.73
C LYS A 147 -11.95 -22.65 19.51
N LYS A 148 -10.76 -22.16 19.14
CA LYS A 148 -9.50 -22.43 19.86
C LYS A 148 -9.58 -22.04 21.34
N SER A 149 -10.19 -20.92 21.66
CA SER A 149 -10.40 -20.47 23.04
C SER A 149 -11.34 -21.39 23.83
N LYS A 150 -12.33 -21.98 23.14
CA LYS A 150 -13.26 -22.96 23.75
C LYS A 150 -12.67 -24.35 23.83
N GLU A 151 -11.87 -24.73 22.87
CA GLU A 151 -11.30 -26.07 22.70
C GLU A 151 -9.77 -25.97 22.57
N PRO A 152 -9.04 -25.54 23.63
CA PRO A 152 -7.60 -25.33 23.57
C PRO A 152 -6.80 -26.61 23.28
N SER A 153 -7.36 -27.80 23.56
CA SER A 153 -6.73 -29.07 23.25
C SER A 153 -6.69 -29.40 21.75
N GLN A 154 -7.50 -28.74 20.93
CA GLN A 154 -7.58 -28.96 19.49
C GLN A 154 -6.56 -28.11 18.73
N LEU A 155 -6.15 -28.62 17.56
CA LEU A 155 -5.32 -27.88 16.61
C LEU A 155 -6.20 -27.08 15.68
N PHE A 156 -5.83 -25.82 15.45
CA PHE A 156 -6.51 -24.94 14.49
C PHE A 156 -5.52 -24.39 13.48
N GLU A 157 -6.04 -23.96 12.38
CA GLU A 157 -5.31 -23.29 11.32
C GLU A 157 -6.09 -22.06 10.86
N LEU A 158 -5.39 -20.94 10.69
CA LEU A 158 -6.00 -19.71 10.18
C LEU A 158 -5.77 -19.61 8.68
N GLU A 159 -6.73 -18.99 8.00
CA GLU A 159 -6.60 -18.62 6.59
C GLU A 159 -5.61 -17.47 6.44
N SER A 160 -4.58 -17.66 5.62
CA SER A 160 -3.61 -16.59 5.39
C SER A 160 -4.25 -15.41 4.66
N VAL A 161 -4.03 -14.20 5.16
CA VAL A 161 -4.43 -12.94 4.51
C VAL A 161 -3.28 -12.27 3.76
N GLY A 162 -2.07 -12.82 3.79
CA GLY A 162 -0.87 -12.20 3.23
C GLY A 162 -0.97 -11.77 1.76
N ASN A 163 -1.58 -12.61 0.91
CA ASN A 163 -1.75 -12.24 -0.51
C ASN A 163 -2.73 -11.08 -0.70
N ILE A 164 -3.79 -11.02 0.11
CA ILE A 164 -4.81 -9.96 0.02
C ILE A 164 -4.22 -8.64 0.52
N THR A 165 -3.51 -8.67 1.65
CA THR A 165 -2.86 -7.49 2.19
C THR A 165 -1.82 -6.93 1.24
N ALA A 166 -1.01 -7.79 0.61
CA ALA A 166 -0.05 -7.39 -0.42
C ALA A 166 -0.74 -6.77 -1.66
N ALA A 167 -1.90 -7.30 -2.08
CA ALA A 167 -2.68 -6.73 -3.17
C ALA A 167 -3.19 -5.33 -2.82
N ILE A 168 -3.71 -5.12 -1.61
CA ILE A 168 -4.17 -3.81 -1.11
C ILE A 168 -3.00 -2.81 -1.05
N GLU A 169 -1.86 -3.21 -0.49
CA GLU A 169 -0.63 -2.39 -0.45
C GLU A 169 -0.15 -2.01 -1.85
N GLY A 170 -0.24 -2.95 -2.80
CA GLY A 170 0.08 -2.71 -4.20
C GLY A 170 -0.82 -1.64 -4.84
N LEU A 171 -2.13 -1.69 -4.59
CA LEU A 171 -3.09 -0.69 -5.08
C LEU A 171 -2.83 0.71 -4.49
N ILE A 172 -2.54 0.79 -3.19
CA ILE A 172 -2.17 2.04 -2.51
C ILE A 172 -0.87 2.62 -3.09
N THR A 173 0.14 1.77 -3.26
CA THR A 173 1.45 2.17 -3.80
C THR A 173 1.33 2.68 -5.23
N ASP A 174 0.57 2.00 -6.10
CA ASP A 174 0.35 2.42 -7.49
C ASP A 174 -0.42 3.75 -7.56
N ALA A 175 -1.46 3.92 -6.73
CA ALA A 175 -2.20 5.17 -6.61
C ALA A 175 -1.26 6.32 -6.19
N ASN A 176 -0.45 6.14 -5.17
CA ASN A 176 0.48 7.15 -4.66
C ASN A 176 1.59 7.50 -5.67
N ARG A 177 2.05 6.51 -6.45
CA ARG A 177 2.97 6.75 -7.56
C ARG A 177 2.35 7.69 -8.60
N LYS A 178 1.10 7.43 -9.02
CA LYS A 178 0.36 8.28 -9.97
C LYS A 178 0.12 9.70 -9.42
N VAL A 179 -0.17 9.82 -8.12
CA VAL A 179 -0.27 11.13 -7.44
C VAL A 179 1.06 11.88 -7.52
N ALA A 180 2.17 11.21 -7.25
CA ALA A 180 3.51 11.83 -7.30
C ALA A 180 3.86 12.29 -8.72
N GLU A 181 3.59 11.48 -9.74
CA GLU A 181 3.78 11.82 -11.16
C GLU A 181 2.93 13.05 -11.53
N HIS A 182 1.64 13.04 -11.17
CA HIS A 182 0.74 14.17 -11.41
C HIS A 182 1.24 15.45 -10.73
N ASN A 183 1.64 15.38 -9.48
CA ASN A 183 2.16 16.54 -8.74
C ASN A 183 3.46 17.09 -9.34
N ALA A 184 4.33 16.22 -9.86
CA ALA A 184 5.53 16.63 -10.58
C ALA A 184 5.19 17.39 -11.87
N LEU A 185 4.21 16.92 -12.64
CA LEU A 185 3.72 17.62 -13.84
C LEU A 185 3.12 18.97 -13.48
N VAL A 186 2.26 19.04 -12.47
CA VAL A 186 1.65 20.30 -12.01
C VAL A 186 2.71 21.31 -11.58
N LYS A 187 3.73 20.87 -10.83
CA LYS A 187 4.85 21.71 -10.40
C LYS A 187 5.63 22.28 -11.59
N ASN A 188 5.74 21.54 -12.67
CA ASN A 188 6.49 21.91 -13.87
C ASN A 188 5.60 22.36 -15.04
N ILE A 189 4.32 22.65 -14.81
CA ILE A 189 3.33 22.94 -15.85
C ILE A 189 3.76 24.05 -16.82
N GLY A 190 4.49 25.05 -16.33
CA GLY A 190 5.04 26.14 -17.16
C GLY A 190 6.06 25.62 -18.17
N LYS A 191 6.94 24.71 -17.76
CA LYS A 191 7.95 24.10 -18.63
C LYS A 191 7.31 23.15 -19.65
N GLU A 192 6.37 22.32 -19.21
CA GLU A 192 5.63 21.39 -20.08
C GLU A 192 4.80 22.15 -21.12
N LYS A 193 4.15 23.25 -20.72
CA LYS A 193 3.43 24.12 -21.65
C LYS A 193 4.38 24.75 -22.69
N ALA A 194 5.53 25.23 -22.26
CA ALA A 194 6.53 25.80 -23.19
C ALA A 194 7.05 24.74 -24.17
N LYS A 195 7.30 23.50 -23.69
CA LYS A 195 7.71 22.38 -24.54
C LYS A 195 6.64 22.03 -25.55
N LEU A 196 5.38 21.89 -25.14
CA LEU A 196 4.26 21.61 -26.04
C LEU A 196 4.12 22.69 -27.12
N VAL A 197 4.19 23.98 -26.73
CA VAL A 197 4.15 25.11 -27.67
C VAL A 197 5.29 25.00 -28.68
N SER A 198 6.50 24.66 -28.23
CA SER A 198 7.66 24.47 -29.12
C SER A 198 7.47 23.31 -30.11
N GLU A 199 6.92 22.18 -29.63
CA GLU A 199 6.63 21.02 -30.47
C GLU A 199 5.54 21.31 -31.51
N VAL A 200 4.48 22.01 -31.13
CA VAL A 200 3.43 22.44 -32.05
C VAL A 200 3.99 23.39 -33.11
N TRP A 201 4.77 24.40 -32.72
CA TRP A 201 5.42 25.29 -33.68
C TRP A 201 6.37 24.56 -34.63
N LYS A 202 7.14 23.61 -34.09
CA LYS A 202 8.01 22.79 -34.90
C LYS A 202 7.22 21.98 -35.92
N HIS A 203 6.13 21.34 -35.53
CA HIS A 203 5.26 20.60 -36.45
C HIS A 203 4.68 21.51 -37.54
N LEU A 204 4.14 22.66 -37.18
CA LEU A 204 3.58 23.63 -38.12
C LEU A 204 4.63 24.09 -39.14
N VAL A 205 5.85 24.39 -38.67
CA VAL A 205 6.94 24.85 -39.56
C VAL A 205 7.47 23.72 -40.46
N ASP A 206 7.67 22.53 -39.92
CA ASP A 206 8.32 21.43 -40.63
C ASP A 206 7.35 20.70 -41.60
N VAL A 207 6.07 20.58 -41.21
CA VAL A 207 5.05 19.82 -41.97
C VAL A 207 4.14 20.75 -42.78
N ASP A 208 3.45 21.68 -42.11
CA ASP A 208 2.44 22.49 -42.79
C ASP A 208 3.02 23.62 -43.64
N LEU A 209 4.09 24.24 -43.17
CA LEU A 209 4.76 25.36 -43.87
C LEU A 209 6.10 24.98 -44.50
N GLY A 210 6.50 23.71 -44.41
CA GLY A 210 7.83 23.28 -44.78
C GLY A 210 8.28 23.75 -46.18
N ALA A 211 7.45 23.53 -47.20
CA ALA A 211 7.74 23.93 -48.57
C ALA A 211 7.84 25.47 -48.72
N VAL A 212 6.89 26.21 -48.17
CA VAL A 212 6.85 27.70 -48.21
C VAL A 212 8.03 28.28 -47.44
N TYR A 213 8.40 27.70 -46.33
CA TYR A 213 9.55 28.15 -45.53
C TYR A 213 10.89 27.93 -46.19
N VAL A 214 11.04 26.83 -46.91
CA VAL A 214 12.25 26.56 -47.75
C VAL A 214 12.33 27.58 -48.87
N GLU A 215 11.23 27.83 -49.62
CA GLU A 215 11.16 28.83 -50.67
C GLU A 215 11.50 30.22 -50.14
N TYR A 216 10.91 30.62 -49.01
CA TYR A 216 11.21 31.91 -48.37
C TYR A 216 12.69 32.04 -47.99
N LYS A 217 13.31 31.03 -47.38
CA LYS A 217 14.75 31.06 -47.06
C LYS A 217 15.64 31.18 -48.28
N THR A 218 15.33 30.47 -49.31
CA THR A 218 16.09 30.51 -50.59
C THR A 218 16.00 31.93 -51.17
N LYS A 219 14.79 32.45 -51.30
CA LYS A 219 14.56 33.78 -51.87
C LYS A 219 15.17 34.91 -51.02
N LYS A 220 15.11 34.78 -49.70
CA LYS A 220 15.77 35.69 -48.77
C LYS A 220 17.29 35.67 -48.95
N ALA A 221 17.91 34.52 -49.05
CA ALA A 221 19.34 34.40 -49.23
C ALA A 221 19.81 35.00 -50.59
N GLU A 222 19.02 34.79 -51.64
CA GLU A 222 19.27 35.43 -52.96
C GLU A 222 19.21 36.96 -52.88
N LEU A 223 18.18 37.51 -52.22
CA LEU A 223 18.03 38.93 -52.06
C LEU A 223 19.13 39.55 -51.19
N ASP A 224 19.46 38.91 -50.08
CA ASP A 224 20.55 39.35 -49.19
C ASP A 224 21.89 39.37 -49.92
N GLY A 225 22.13 38.37 -50.79
CA GLY A 225 23.30 38.30 -51.66
C GLY A 225 23.31 39.45 -52.69
N ALA A 226 22.17 39.72 -53.32
CA ALA A 226 22.04 40.80 -54.28
C ALA A 226 22.25 42.18 -53.59
N ILE A 227 21.70 42.37 -52.41
CA ILE A 227 21.90 43.62 -51.63
C ILE A 227 23.39 43.82 -51.34
N LYS A 228 24.10 42.81 -50.83
CA LYS A 228 25.54 42.92 -50.56
C LYS A 228 26.35 43.22 -51.81
N SER A 229 25.98 42.63 -52.94
CA SER A 229 26.63 42.93 -54.21
C SER A 229 26.43 44.38 -54.65
N ILE A 230 25.21 44.90 -54.52
CA ILE A 230 24.89 46.29 -54.83
C ILE A 230 25.63 47.24 -53.90
N GLU A 231 25.64 46.99 -52.60
CA GLU A 231 26.36 47.76 -51.58
C GLU A 231 27.86 47.81 -51.91
N GLY A 232 28.46 46.68 -52.25
CA GLY A 232 29.86 46.62 -52.66
C GLY A 232 30.16 47.45 -53.93
N ARG A 233 29.24 47.42 -54.90
CA ARG A 233 29.36 48.27 -56.11
C ARG A 233 29.20 49.78 -55.79
N MET A 234 28.27 50.13 -54.93
CA MET A 234 28.07 51.51 -54.46
C MET A 234 29.33 52.04 -53.78
N GLU A 235 29.94 51.24 -52.90
CA GLU A 235 31.19 51.60 -52.23
C GLU A 235 32.32 51.82 -53.25
N SER A 236 32.47 50.90 -54.22
CA SER A 236 33.46 51.04 -55.31
C SER A 236 33.25 52.34 -56.13
N PHE A 237 32.00 52.61 -56.53
CA PHE A 237 31.69 53.85 -57.25
C PHE A 237 31.92 55.10 -56.39
N SER A 238 31.59 55.06 -55.11
CA SER A 238 31.86 56.17 -54.20
C SER A 238 33.37 56.44 -54.09
N GLN A 239 34.17 55.38 -54.01
CA GLN A 239 35.62 55.52 -53.97
C GLN A 239 36.20 56.07 -55.30
N GLU A 240 35.71 55.62 -56.45
CA GLU A 240 36.09 56.17 -57.75
C GLU A 240 35.71 57.60 -57.88
N ALA A 241 34.50 57.99 -57.42
CA ALA A 241 34.06 59.37 -57.43
C ALA A 241 34.98 60.28 -56.61
N ARG A 242 35.33 59.85 -55.40
CA ARG A 242 36.28 60.56 -54.53
C ARG A 242 37.67 60.71 -55.19
N THR A 243 38.13 59.66 -55.83
CA THR A 243 39.44 59.73 -56.56
C THR A 243 39.40 60.69 -57.71
N ARG A 244 38.33 60.67 -58.51
CA ARG A 244 38.15 61.63 -59.63
C ARG A 244 37.99 63.04 -59.14
N GLU A 245 37.23 63.33 -58.10
CA GLU A 245 37.12 64.64 -57.49
C GLU A 245 38.48 65.17 -57.00
N ALA A 246 39.29 64.33 -56.37
CA ALA A 246 40.63 64.72 -55.94
C ALA A 246 41.54 65.03 -57.14
N ALA A 247 41.47 64.28 -58.24
CA ALA A 247 42.19 64.53 -59.43
C ALA A 247 41.76 65.88 -60.14
N ILE A 248 40.46 66.18 -60.17
CA ILE A 248 39.94 67.42 -60.69
C ILE A 248 40.46 68.64 -59.83
N ARG A 249 40.40 68.54 -58.51
CA ARG A 249 40.92 69.59 -57.60
C ARG A 249 42.42 69.82 -57.78
N GLU A 250 43.19 68.81 -58.15
CA GLU A 250 44.61 68.96 -58.44
C GLU A 250 44.88 69.62 -59.79
N LEU A 251 44.05 69.33 -60.78
CA LEU A 251 44.12 69.99 -62.09
C LEU A 251 43.67 71.52 -62.03
N GLU A 252 42.73 71.85 -61.18
CA GLU A 252 42.26 73.21 -60.95
C GLU A 252 43.29 74.10 -60.24
N LYS A 253 44.31 73.52 -59.59
CA LYS A 253 45.42 74.26 -58.96
C LYS A 253 46.58 74.62 -59.86
N GLN A 254 46.62 74.04 -61.08
CA GLN A 254 47.60 74.31 -62.14
C GLN A 254 47.14 75.51 -63.00
#